data_3809dc821cb04ba9f295072b1e739327
#
_entry.id   3809dc821cb04ba9f295072b1e739327
#
_cell.length_a   1.000
_cell.length_b   1.000
_cell.length_c   1.000
_cell.angle_alpha   90.00
_cell.angle_beta   90.00
_cell.angle_gamma   90.00
#
_symmetry.space_group_name_H-M   'P 1'
#
loop_
_entity.id
_entity.type
_entity.pdbx_description
1 polymer ?
#
loop_
_entity_poly.entity_id
_entity_poly.type
_entity_poly.pdbx_seq_one_letter_code
_entity_poly.pdbx_strand_id
1 'polypeptide(L)'
;RYRFAVEVVQAIKKACGDDFPVSLRYSIISKTKGFRQGALPGEAYTEAGRDMAESEKAVKYLQDAGYDCLNCDNGTYDAWYWAHPPIYMPENCNLEDVEYIKQFCDIPVICAGRLDPRVAADAIKEGKLDGAGFARQFLADQEWVTKMMNDEEDDIRPCILCHNGCFNMCHYKGV
;
A
#
# COMPACT_ATOMS: atom_id res chain seq x y z
N ARG A 1 -11.48 13.09 11.20
CA ARG A 1 -11.41 11.87 10.36
C ARG A 1 -10.51 10.81 11.00
N TYR A 2 -9.37 11.18 11.63
CA TYR A 2 -8.35 10.24 12.14
C TYR A 2 -8.54 9.80 13.60
N ARG A 3 -9.53 10.30 14.32
CA ARG A 3 -9.77 10.02 15.75
C ARG A 3 -9.76 8.52 16.07
N PHE A 4 -10.45 7.71 15.26
CA PHE A 4 -10.52 6.27 15.48
C PHE A 4 -9.13 5.60 15.34
N ALA A 5 -8.35 5.97 14.33
CA ALA A 5 -6.99 5.43 14.16
C ALA A 5 -6.09 5.79 15.36
N VAL A 6 -6.18 7.01 15.86
CA VAL A 6 -5.44 7.45 17.07
C VAL A 6 -5.86 6.66 18.30
N GLU A 7 -7.16 6.51 18.56
CA GLU A 7 -7.67 5.74 19.71
C GLU A 7 -7.21 4.27 19.65
N VAL A 8 -7.14 3.68 18.44
CA VAL A 8 -6.68 2.30 18.25
C VAL A 8 -5.20 2.15 18.60
N VAL A 9 -4.30 2.98 18.04
CA VAL A 9 -2.88 2.87 18.34
C VAL A 9 -2.57 3.13 19.81
N GLN A 10 -3.22 4.12 20.41
CA GLN A 10 -3.09 4.42 21.85
C GLN A 10 -3.56 3.26 22.73
N ALA A 11 -4.68 2.60 22.36
CA ALA A 11 -5.16 1.43 23.08
C ALA A 11 -4.20 0.24 22.96
N ILE A 12 -3.60 0.02 21.78
CA ILE A 12 -2.60 -1.03 21.58
C ILE A 12 -1.35 -0.75 22.42
N LYS A 13 -0.79 0.47 22.32
CA LYS A 13 0.39 0.86 23.10
C LYS A 13 0.15 0.76 24.60
N LYS A 14 -1.02 1.18 25.07
CA LYS A 14 -1.41 1.02 26.49
C LYS A 14 -1.48 -0.44 26.95
N ALA A 15 -1.94 -1.34 26.08
CA ALA A 15 -2.12 -2.75 26.41
C ALA A 15 -0.84 -3.58 26.29
N CYS A 16 0.01 -3.27 25.29
CA CYS A 16 1.16 -4.08 24.89
C CYS A 16 2.51 -3.44 25.29
N GLY A 17 2.52 -2.16 25.68
CA GLY A 17 3.71 -1.37 25.95
C GLY A 17 4.08 -0.44 24.79
N ASP A 18 4.81 0.62 25.09
CA ASP A 18 5.17 1.65 24.11
C ASP A 18 6.12 1.12 23.02
N ASP A 19 6.93 0.12 23.35
CA ASP A 19 7.86 -0.53 22.41
C ASP A 19 7.21 -1.55 21.46
N PHE A 20 5.91 -1.86 21.64
CA PHE A 20 5.21 -2.78 20.76
C PHE A 20 4.96 -2.12 19.39
N PRO A 21 5.53 -2.67 18.28
CA PRO A 21 5.45 -2.02 16.97
C PRO A 21 4.04 -2.09 16.39
N VAL A 22 3.53 -0.95 15.91
CA VAL A 22 2.20 -0.84 15.29
C VAL A 22 2.32 -0.24 13.90
N SER A 23 2.05 -1.05 12.87
CA SER A 23 1.98 -0.60 11.49
C SER A 23 0.55 -0.27 11.09
N LEU A 24 0.37 0.83 10.34
CA LEU A 24 -0.91 1.21 9.77
C LEU A 24 -0.95 0.95 8.27
N ARG A 25 -1.97 0.21 7.80
CA ARG A 25 -2.31 0.22 6.37
C ARG A 25 -2.96 1.55 6.04
N TYR A 26 -2.31 2.32 5.16
CA TYR A 26 -2.67 3.69 4.87
C TYR A 26 -2.84 3.94 3.37
N SER A 27 -4.05 4.34 2.97
CA SER A 27 -4.31 4.80 1.61
C SER A 27 -4.00 6.30 1.52
N ILE A 28 -3.06 6.69 0.68
CA ILE A 28 -2.60 8.08 0.57
C ILE A 28 -3.69 8.95 -0.07
N ILE A 29 -4.11 8.58 -1.28
CA ILE A 29 -5.18 9.27 -2.00
C ILE A 29 -6.35 8.32 -2.18
N SER A 30 -7.56 8.77 -1.90
CA SER A 30 -8.76 7.95 -2.03
C SER A 30 -9.06 7.53 -3.47
N LYS A 31 -8.60 8.30 -4.47
CA LYS A 31 -8.82 8.08 -5.89
C LYS A 31 -10.31 7.96 -6.23
N THR A 32 -11.15 8.80 -5.61
CA THR A 32 -12.61 8.74 -5.77
C THR A 32 -13.19 10.09 -6.19
N LYS A 33 -14.10 10.05 -7.14
CA LYS A 33 -14.86 11.21 -7.66
C LYS A 33 -16.16 11.43 -6.87
N GLY A 34 -16.60 10.43 -6.13
CA GLY A 34 -17.84 10.40 -5.38
C GLY A 34 -18.22 8.98 -4.99
N PHE A 35 -19.42 8.81 -4.42
CA PHE A 35 -19.91 7.52 -3.99
C PHE A 35 -19.99 6.53 -5.18
N ARG A 36 -19.31 5.38 -5.05
CA ARG A 36 -19.16 4.35 -6.08
C ARG A 36 -18.54 4.82 -7.41
N GLN A 37 -17.73 5.87 -7.34
CA GLN A 37 -17.10 6.45 -8.52
C GLN A 37 -15.59 6.60 -8.31
N GLY A 38 -14.84 5.55 -8.56
CA GLY A 38 -13.38 5.60 -8.55
C GLY A 38 -12.80 6.31 -9.78
N ALA A 39 -11.66 6.97 -9.63
CA ALA A 39 -10.92 7.60 -10.71
C ALA A 39 -9.96 6.61 -11.39
N LEU A 40 -9.84 6.66 -12.70
CA LEU A 40 -8.89 5.85 -13.47
C LEU A 40 -7.51 6.51 -13.56
N PRO A 41 -6.44 5.75 -13.84
CA PRO A 41 -5.14 6.32 -14.14
C PRO A 41 -5.19 7.32 -15.29
N GLY A 42 -4.60 8.51 -15.10
CA GLY A 42 -4.58 9.57 -16.11
C GLY A 42 -5.90 10.34 -16.29
N GLU A 43 -6.95 10.00 -15.55
CA GLU A 43 -8.21 10.72 -15.60
C GLU A 43 -8.11 12.06 -14.84
N ALA A 44 -8.58 13.14 -15.45
CA ALA A 44 -8.74 14.42 -14.77
C ALA A 44 -10.04 14.40 -13.93
N TYR A 45 -9.91 14.56 -12.61
CA TYR A 45 -11.05 14.56 -11.70
C TYR A 45 -10.82 15.46 -10.49
N THR A 46 -11.88 15.73 -9.74
CA THR A 46 -11.80 16.36 -8.43
C THR A 46 -11.92 15.28 -7.37
N GLU A 47 -10.92 15.17 -6.47
CA GLU A 47 -10.94 14.20 -5.38
C GLU A 47 -12.04 14.52 -4.36
N ALA A 48 -12.96 13.57 -4.14
CA ALA A 48 -14.05 13.71 -3.18
C ALA A 48 -13.70 13.14 -1.80
N GLY A 49 -12.63 12.34 -1.71
CA GLY A 49 -12.15 11.73 -0.49
C GLY A 49 -10.94 12.44 0.10
N ARG A 50 -9.92 11.67 0.44
CA ARG A 50 -8.61 12.18 0.88
C ARG A 50 -7.75 12.49 -0.33
N ASP A 51 -7.27 13.70 -0.38
CA ASP A 51 -6.28 14.16 -1.35
C ASP A 51 -4.86 14.12 -0.77
N MET A 52 -3.86 14.48 -1.59
CA MET A 52 -2.47 14.52 -1.17
C MET A 52 -2.23 15.56 -0.06
N ALA A 53 -2.82 16.75 -0.17
CA ALA A 53 -2.64 17.83 0.80
C ALA A 53 -3.19 17.47 2.21
N GLU A 54 -4.24 16.67 2.29
CA GLU A 54 -4.72 16.11 3.55
C GLU A 54 -3.74 15.03 4.05
N SER A 55 -3.22 14.18 3.16
CA SER A 55 -2.30 13.10 3.52
C SER A 55 -0.97 13.60 4.08
N GLU A 56 -0.40 14.68 3.55
CA GLU A 56 0.81 15.32 4.09
C GLU A 56 0.71 15.64 5.59
N LYS A 57 -0.44 16.16 6.00
CA LYS A 57 -0.71 16.48 7.41
C LYS A 57 -1.06 15.22 8.22
N ALA A 58 -1.76 14.28 7.59
CA ALA A 58 -2.24 13.08 8.25
C ALA A 58 -1.12 12.13 8.63
N VAL A 59 -0.10 11.92 7.77
CA VAL A 59 1.00 11.00 8.08
C VAL A 59 1.80 11.46 9.29
N LYS A 60 2.07 12.76 9.40
CA LYS A 60 2.72 13.32 10.58
C LYS A 60 1.85 13.17 11.84
N TYR A 61 0.57 13.47 11.74
CA TYR A 61 -0.37 13.32 12.85
C TYR A 61 -0.49 11.86 13.33
N LEU A 62 -0.47 10.90 12.42
CA LEU A 62 -0.51 9.47 12.73
C LEU A 62 0.80 8.98 13.36
N GLN A 63 1.96 9.45 12.85
CA GLN A 63 3.25 9.22 13.47
C GLN A 63 3.27 9.74 14.92
N ASP A 64 2.86 10.98 15.14
CA ASP A 64 2.83 11.62 16.46
C ASP A 64 1.83 10.92 17.42
N ALA A 65 0.83 10.22 16.88
CA ALA A 65 -0.12 9.43 17.65
C ALA A 65 0.44 8.08 18.13
N GLY A 66 1.58 7.61 17.57
CA GLY A 66 2.29 6.40 18.02
C GLY A 66 2.34 5.25 17.01
N TYR A 67 2.03 5.48 15.73
CA TYR A 67 2.31 4.51 14.69
C TYR A 67 3.81 4.46 14.38
N ASP A 68 4.35 3.25 14.23
CA ASP A 68 5.77 2.99 14.00
C ASP A 68 6.11 2.72 12.53
N CYS A 69 5.11 2.51 11.69
CA CYS A 69 5.29 2.24 10.25
C CYS A 69 4.00 2.53 9.48
N LEU A 70 4.13 3.03 8.25
CA LEU A 70 3.03 3.16 7.30
C LEU A 70 3.19 2.18 6.15
N ASN A 71 2.21 1.30 5.94
CA ASN A 71 2.12 0.45 4.77
C ASN A 71 1.14 1.09 3.79
N CYS A 72 1.69 1.75 2.76
CA CYS A 72 0.98 2.69 1.91
C CYS A 72 0.55 2.10 0.56
N ASP A 73 -0.62 2.54 0.12
CA ASP A 73 -1.14 2.40 -1.24
C ASP A 73 -2.06 3.58 -1.56
N ASN A 74 -2.86 3.44 -2.61
CA ASN A 74 -3.95 4.34 -2.95
C ASN A 74 -5.29 3.60 -3.04
N GLY A 75 -6.37 4.37 -3.12
CA GLY A 75 -7.70 3.87 -3.38
C GLY A 75 -8.52 3.61 -2.12
N THR A 76 -9.77 3.30 -2.36
CA THR A 76 -10.79 2.93 -1.38
C THR A 76 -11.61 1.78 -1.94
N TYR A 77 -12.69 1.37 -1.25
CA TYR A 77 -13.64 0.40 -1.81
C TYR A 77 -14.29 0.87 -3.11
N ASP A 78 -14.45 2.17 -3.32
CA ASP A 78 -15.00 2.73 -4.57
C ASP A 78 -13.94 2.79 -5.69
N ALA A 79 -12.67 2.71 -5.34
CA ALA A 79 -11.50 2.71 -6.23
C ALA A 79 -10.53 1.56 -5.90
N TRP A 80 -11.08 0.37 -5.62
CA TRP A 80 -10.34 -0.81 -5.14
C TRP A 80 -9.21 -1.26 -6.08
N TYR A 81 -9.31 -0.96 -7.37
CA TYR A 81 -8.29 -1.29 -8.36
C TYR A 81 -6.97 -0.50 -8.19
N TRP A 82 -6.93 0.52 -7.34
CA TRP A 82 -5.69 1.15 -6.88
C TRP A 82 -5.07 0.38 -5.69
N ALA A 83 -5.90 -0.09 -4.75
CA ALA A 83 -5.43 -0.87 -3.61
C ALA A 83 -5.04 -2.31 -3.99
N HIS A 84 -5.69 -2.88 -5.00
CA HIS A 84 -5.46 -4.22 -5.54
C HIS A 84 -5.29 -4.19 -7.07
N PRO A 85 -4.21 -3.58 -7.59
CA PRO A 85 -4.11 -3.29 -9.02
C PRO A 85 -4.17 -4.55 -9.90
N PRO A 86 -5.17 -4.70 -10.78
CA PRO A 86 -5.24 -5.78 -11.76
C PRO A 86 -4.32 -5.53 -12.95
N ILE A 87 -4.30 -6.46 -13.90
CA ILE A 87 -3.39 -6.43 -15.05
C ILE A 87 -3.51 -5.17 -15.92
N TYR A 88 -4.70 -4.56 -15.99
CA TYR A 88 -4.94 -3.34 -16.77
C TYR A 88 -4.51 -2.04 -16.07
N MET A 89 -4.14 -2.08 -14.79
CA MET A 89 -3.54 -0.93 -14.09
C MET A 89 -2.07 -0.79 -14.47
N PRO A 90 -1.50 0.42 -14.48
CA PRO A 90 -0.05 0.60 -14.67
C PRO A 90 0.77 -0.14 -13.62
N GLU A 91 1.95 -0.62 -13.99
CA GLU A 91 2.94 -1.08 -13.01
C GLU A 91 3.40 0.09 -12.15
N ASN A 92 3.72 -0.23 -10.89
CA ASN A 92 4.18 0.76 -9.91
C ASN A 92 3.21 1.93 -9.69
N CYS A 93 1.90 1.73 -9.94
CA CYS A 93 0.88 2.79 -9.99
C CYS A 93 0.73 3.60 -8.69
N ASN A 94 1.24 3.09 -7.56
CA ASN A 94 1.20 3.76 -6.27
C ASN A 94 2.55 4.36 -5.86
N LEU A 95 3.63 4.05 -6.59
CA LEU A 95 5.00 4.34 -6.17
C LEU A 95 5.25 5.84 -6.01
N GLU A 96 4.93 6.64 -7.02
CA GLU A 96 5.15 8.10 -7.01
C GLU A 96 4.48 8.79 -5.82
N ASP A 97 3.22 8.44 -5.55
CA ASP A 97 2.48 9.01 -4.42
C ASP A 97 3.09 8.60 -3.07
N VAL A 98 3.61 7.35 -2.97
CA VAL A 98 4.25 6.85 -1.74
C VAL A 98 5.64 7.48 -1.53
N GLU A 99 6.44 7.61 -2.56
CA GLU A 99 7.74 8.33 -2.52
C GLU A 99 7.55 9.79 -2.08
N TYR A 100 6.50 10.42 -2.60
CA TYR A 100 6.18 11.80 -2.23
C TYR A 100 5.79 11.90 -0.75
N ILE A 101 4.88 11.04 -0.27
CA ILE A 101 4.38 11.13 1.11
C ILE A 101 5.44 10.81 2.16
N LYS A 102 6.44 9.97 1.83
CA LYS A 102 7.55 9.68 2.73
C LYS A 102 8.29 10.93 3.21
N GLN A 103 8.31 12.00 2.44
CA GLN A 103 8.99 13.26 2.80
C GLN A 103 8.34 13.97 4.00
N PHE A 104 7.14 13.55 4.41
CA PHE A 104 6.35 14.20 5.46
C PHE A 104 6.29 13.41 6.77
N CYS A 105 7.00 12.29 6.86
CA CYS A 105 7.10 11.49 8.09
C CYS A 105 8.50 10.88 8.25
N ASP A 106 8.89 10.60 9.50
CA ASP A 106 10.20 10.06 9.87
C ASP A 106 10.15 8.54 10.08
N ILE A 107 8.94 7.96 10.23
CA ILE A 107 8.76 6.52 10.40
C ILE A 107 8.88 5.78 9.06
N PRO A 108 9.23 4.48 9.08
CA PRO A 108 9.31 3.68 7.87
C PRO A 108 8.03 3.68 7.03
N VAL A 109 8.21 3.82 5.72
CA VAL A 109 7.13 3.79 4.72
C VAL A 109 7.35 2.65 3.75
N ILE A 110 6.35 1.77 3.69
CA ILE A 110 6.32 0.61 2.78
C ILE A 110 5.33 0.91 1.66
N CYS A 111 5.73 0.68 0.41
CA CYS A 111 4.84 0.79 -0.74
C CYS A 111 4.27 -0.58 -1.12
N ALA A 112 2.98 -0.63 -1.44
CA ALA A 112 2.32 -1.82 -1.97
C ALA A 112 1.44 -1.50 -3.19
N GLY A 113 1.26 -2.49 -4.06
CA GLY A 113 0.36 -2.43 -5.22
C GLY A 113 1.08 -2.52 -6.56
N ARG A 114 1.08 -3.72 -7.15
CA ARG A 114 1.68 -4.02 -8.46
C ARG A 114 3.09 -3.44 -8.65
N LEU A 115 3.91 -3.55 -7.61
CA LEU A 115 5.31 -3.14 -7.66
C LEU A 115 6.15 -4.15 -8.45
N ASP A 116 7.04 -3.63 -9.30
CA ASP A 116 8.18 -4.39 -9.80
C ASP A 116 9.23 -4.48 -8.68
N PRO A 117 9.76 -5.69 -8.36
CA PRO A 117 10.72 -5.87 -7.27
C PRO A 117 12.02 -5.10 -7.47
N ARG A 118 12.50 -4.96 -8.72
CA ARG A 118 13.75 -4.27 -9.04
C ARG A 118 13.58 -2.76 -8.88
N VAL A 119 12.47 -2.22 -9.40
CA VAL A 119 12.11 -0.81 -9.22
C VAL A 119 11.96 -0.47 -7.72
N ALA A 120 11.32 -1.35 -6.96
CA ALA A 120 11.19 -1.19 -5.51
C ALA A 120 12.55 -1.21 -4.80
N ALA A 121 13.45 -2.13 -5.18
CA ALA A 121 14.80 -2.20 -4.62
C ALA A 121 15.62 -0.94 -4.90
N ASP A 122 15.52 -0.38 -6.11
CA ASP A 122 16.18 0.87 -6.46
C ASP A 122 15.61 2.06 -5.65
N ALA A 123 14.30 2.15 -5.51
CA ALA A 123 13.66 3.18 -4.68
C ALA A 123 14.07 3.09 -3.20
N ILE A 124 14.23 1.88 -2.65
CA ILE A 124 14.74 1.68 -1.28
C ILE A 124 16.20 2.12 -1.18
N LYS A 125 17.04 1.72 -2.14
CA LYS A 125 18.47 2.09 -2.20
C LYS A 125 18.66 3.61 -2.29
N GLU A 126 17.76 4.31 -2.98
CA GLU A 126 17.76 5.76 -3.11
C GLU A 126 17.13 6.48 -1.89
N GLY A 127 16.63 5.74 -0.91
CA GLY A 127 15.99 6.30 0.30
C GLY A 127 14.58 6.87 0.07
N LYS A 128 13.96 6.55 -1.06
CA LYS A 128 12.60 6.97 -1.40
C LYS A 128 11.52 6.14 -0.73
N LEU A 129 11.87 4.90 -0.35
CA LEU A 129 11.05 3.95 0.42
C LEU A 129 11.90 3.30 1.49
N ASP A 130 11.27 2.68 2.48
CA ASP A 130 11.93 1.82 3.48
C ASP A 130 11.62 0.35 3.26
N GLY A 131 10.61 0.04 2.45
CA GLY A 131 10.24 -1.32 2.14
C GLY A 131 9.20 -1.45 1.04
N ALA A 132 9.01 -2.68 0.57
CA ALA A 132 8.07 -3.02 -0.47
C ALA A 132 7.14 -4.17 -0.03
N GLY A 133 5.84 -4.02 -0.30
CA GLY A 133 4.80 -4.98 0.06
C GLY A 133 4.34 -5.80 -1.14
N PHE A 134 4.51 -7.11 -1.08
CA PHE A 134 4.04 -8.06 -2.08
C PHE A 134 3.09 -9.06 -1.43
N ALA A 135 1.89 -9.27 -1.99
CA ALA A 135 0.94 -10.24 -1.48
C ALA A 135 0.65 -11.33 -2.51
N ARG A 136 0.15 -10.96 -3.67
CA ARG A 136 -0.30 -11.92 -4.70
C ARG A 136 0.84 -12.72 -5.30
N GLN A 137 2.05 -12.18 -5.35
CA GLN A 137 3.23 -12.92 -5.78
C GLN A 137 3.53 -14.09 -4.83
N PHE A 138 3.36 -13.92 -3.51
CA PHE A 138 3.48 -15.02 -2.55
C PHE A 138 2.39 -16.09 -2.69
N LEU A 139 1.19 -15.72 -3.19
CA LEU A 139 0.17 -16.71 -3.52
C LEU A 139 0.50 -17.51 -4.78
N ALA A 140 1.22 -16.91 -5.72
CA ALA A 140 1.66 -17.58 -6.95
C ALA A 140 2.90 -18.46 -6.70
N ASP A 141 3.84 -17.96 -5.93
CA ASP A 141 5.09 -18.64 -5.57
C ASP A 141 5.56 -18.20 -4.19
N GLN A 142 5.49 -19.10 -3.21
CA GLN A 142 5.87 -18.78 -1.81
C GLN A 142 7.38 -18.56 -1.67
N GLU A 143 8.19 -19.14 -2.54
CA GLU A 143 9.66 -19.12 -2.48
C GLU A 143 10.28 -18.06 -3.41
N TRP A 144 9.47 -17.22 -4.03
CA TRP A 144 9.96 -16.27 -5.03
C TRP A 144 11.09 -15.36 -4.52
N VAL A 145 11.05 -14.93 -3.25
CA VAL A 145 12.13 -14.12 -2.65
C VAL A 145 13.41 -14.94 -2.51
N THR A 146 13.32 -16.18 -2.05
CA THR A 146 14.46 -17.09 -1.94
C THR A 146 15.10 -17.35 -3.30
N LYS A 147 14.27 -17.56 -4.33
CA LYS A 147 14.73 -17.73 -5.71
C LYS A 147 15.46 -16.50 -6.23
N MET A 148 14.91 -15.30 -5.97
CA MET A 148 15.61 -14.05 -6.33
C MET A 148 16.96 -13.91 -5.61
N MET A 149 17.04 -14.30 -4.34
CA MET A 149 18.30 -14.25 -3.57
C MET A 149 19.37 -15.25 -4.06
N ASN A 150 18.93 -16.31 -4.75
CA ASN A 150 19.79 -17.37 -5.29
C ASN A 150 20.09 -17.19 -6.79
N ASP A 151 19.69 -16.09 -7.42
CA ASP A 151 19.79 -15.86 -8.87
C ASP A 151 19.00 -16.92 -9.71
N GLU A 152 17.89 -17.43 -9.15
CA GLU A 152 16.99 -18.42 -9.75
C GLU A 152 15.69 -17.75 -10.27
N GLU A 153 15.79 -16.55 -10.82
CA GLU A 153 14.61 -15.76 -11.22
C GLU A 153 13.76 -16.44 -12.30
N ASP A 154 14.38 -17.19 -13.21
CA ASP A 154 13.70 -17.90 -14.28
C ASP A 154 12.77 -19.03 -13.75
N ASP A 155 12.99 -19.48 -12.52
CA ASP A 155 12.17 -20.50 -11.86
C ASP A 155 11.01 -19.90 -11.05
N ILE A 156 10.87 -18.56 -11.00
CA ILE A 156 9.78 -17.90 -10.32
C ILE A 156 8.49 -18.04 -11.11
N ARG A 157 7.44 -18.55 -10.45
CA ARG A 157 6.09 -18.53 -11.01
C ARG A 157 5.47 -17.13 -10.81
N PRO A 158 5.29 -16.33 -11.86
CA PRO A 158 4.80 -14.97 -11.70
C PRO A 158 3.30 -14.92 -11.42
N CYS A 159 2.87 -13.97 -10.60
CA CYS A 159 1.46 -13.61 -10.50
C CYS A 159 1.02 -12.88 -11.78
N ILE A 160 0.04 -13.44 -12.49
CA ILE A 160 -0.49 -12.87 -13.74
C ILE A 160 -1.54 -11.78 -13.52
N LEU A 161 -1.76 -11.33 -12.29
CA LEU A 161 -2.66 -10.23 -11.92
C LEU A 161 -4.13 -10.39 -12.38
N CYS A 162 -4.58 -11.61 -12.59
CA CYS A 162 -5.93 -11.95 -13.09
C CYS A 162 -7.03 -11.81 -12.04
N HIS A 163 -6.70 -11.66 -10.76
CA HIS A 163 -7.60 -11.63 -9.61
C HIS A 163 -8.46 -12.90 -9.39
N ASN A 164 -8.28 -13.93 -10.20
CA ASN A 164 -9.18 -15.11 -10.15
C ASN A 164 -9.00 -15.94 -8.87
N GLY A 165 -7.77 -16.27 -8.51
CA GLY A 165 -7.45 -17.10 -7.34
C GLY A 165 -7.29 -16.34 -6.02
N CYS A 166 -7.46 -15.01 -6.02
CA CYS A 166 -7.31 -14.16 -4.84
C CYS A 166 -8.58 -13.32 -4.61
N PHE A 167 -8.68 -12.13 -5.20
CA PHE A 167 -9.79 -11.19 -4.98
C PHE A 167 -11.17 -11.80 -5.33
N ASN A 168 -11.28 -12.52 -6.44
CA ASN A 168 -12.53 -13.17 -6.83
C ASN A 168 -12.98 -14.23 -5.81
N MET A 169 -12.04 -15.00 -5.27
CA MET A 169 -12.38 -16.01 -4.24
C MET A 169 -12.90 -15.34 -2.98
N CYS A 170 -12.24 -14.29 -2.49
CA CYS A 170 -12.67 -13.58 -1.28
C CYS A 170 -14.03 -12.90 -1.44
N HIS A 171 -14.29 -12.25 -2.59
CA HIS A 171 -15.48 -11.42 -2.76
C HIS A 171 -16.69 -12.15 -3.35
N TYR A 172 -16.47 -13.15 -4.23
CA TYR A 172 -17.56 -13.82 -4.94
C TYR A 172 -17.76 -15.28 -4.54
N LYS A 173 -16.74 -15.92 -3.97
CA LYS A 173 -16.82 -17.34 -3.58
C LYS A 173 -16.97 -17.53 -2.08
N GLY A 174 -16.74 -16.51 -1.26
CA GLY A 174 -16.91 -16.57 0.19
C GLY A 174 -15.92 -17.52 0.90
N VAL A 175 -14.70 -17.64 0.38
CA VAL A 175 -13.66 -18.52 0.93
C VAL A 175 -12.67 -17.69 1.73
#